data_0986cbcf87da3571665b904075f5f53c
#
_entry.id   0986cbcf87da3571665b904075f5f53c
#
_cell.length_a   1.000
_cell.length_b   1.000
_cell.length_c   1.000
_cell.angle_alpha   90.00
_cell.angle_beta   90.00
_cell.angle_gamma   90.00
#
_symmetry.space_group_name_H-M   'P 1'
#
loop_
_entity.id
_entity.type
_entity.pdbx_description
1 polymer ?
#
loop_
_entity_poly.entity_id
_entity_poly.type
_entity_poly.pdbx_seq_one_letter_code
_entity_poly.pdbx_strand_id
1 'polypeptide(L)'
;MKHLIIIAILSLALFGCNSIKEDNKNNFFLPPATTYNYAEIDSVKLFYRAAGDKKNPVIVLLHGYPSSSHSYRNLIPMLSTHYYVIAPDNLGSGYSSHLDPKTTKYTFDLLANYTQKLLETLHIENYVMYMQDFGAPVGYRMMMENPNRIDALIVQNANAYLDGLTEKRQNFFRTAQTDTSKTKYDFLYSLTGKDAVVNKQYLFDLNETNMNIQSPDAWTHDLVFLNSKKDRDIQVQLFQDYNTNLLSYPKWQNMLKENQPKTLITWGKKDLKFNANGAKAYLKDLPNAELHLLDAGHFAAEEKTREIAELILKFLDKHDIK
;
A
#
# COMPACT_ATOMS: atom_id res chain seq x y z
N MET A 1 26.43 -23.80 93.93
CA MET A 1 25.51 -23.73 92.77
C MET A 1 25.42 -22.28 92.33
N LYS A 2 26.15 -21.90 91.30
CA LYS A 2 26.20 -20.53 90.76
C LYS A 2 25.63 -20.58 89.36
N HIS A 3 24.48 -19.96 89.12
CA HIS A 3 23.86 -19.84 87.79
C HIS A 3 24.56 -18.70 87.02
N LEU A 4 25.12 -19.03 85.89
CA LEU A 4 25.71 -18.06 84.97
C LEU A 4 24.60 -17.67 83.97
N ILE A 5 24.21 -16.40 83.97
CA ILE A 5 23.26 -15.84 82.98
C ILE A 5 24.09 -15.30 81.82
N ILE A 6 23.97 -15.90 80.65
CA ILE A 6 24.60 -15.40 79.45
C ILE A 6 23.56 -14.45 78.78
N ILE A 7 23.92 -13.16 78.75
CA ILE A 7 23.19 -12.13 77.98
C ILE A 7 23.70 -12.16 76.53
N ALA A 8 22.89 -12.61 75.62
CA ALA A 8 23.08 -12.52 74.17
C ALA A 8 22.75 -11.13 73.72
N ILE A 9 23.73 -10.35 73.29
CA ILE A 9 23.49 -9.04 72.63
C ILE A 9 23.19 -9.30 71.16
N LEU A 10 21.95 -9.03 70.77
CA LEU A 10 21.47 -9.11 69.41
C LEU A 10 21.80 -7.78 68.71
N SER A 11 22.88 -7.74 67.91
CA SER A 11 23.21 -6.59 67.06
C SER A 11 22.28 -6.57 65.82
N LEU A 12 21.32 -5.65 65.80
CA LEU A 12 20.54 -5.33 64.61
C LEU A 12 21.42 -4.64 63.60
N ALA A 13 21.83 -5.35 62.56
CA ALA A 13 22.38 -4.75 61.37
C ALA A 13 21.26 -4.13 60.53
N LEU A 14 21.13 -2.83 60.58
CA LEU A 14 20.29 -2.06 59.65
C LEU A 14 20.92 -2.13 58.24
N PHE A 15 20.46 -3.05 57.42
CA PHE A 15 20.71 -2.97 55.99
C PHE A 15 19.91 -1.80 55.42
N GLY A 16 20.63 -0.71 55.15
CA GLY A 16 20.09 0.40 54.39
C GLY A 16 19.70 -0.11 53.00
N CYS A 17 18.41 -0.13 52.73
CA CYS A 17 17.90 -0.26 51.35
C CYS A 17 18.38 0.96 50.55
N ASN A 18 19.51 0.83 49.86
CA ASN A 18 19.83 1.72 48.77
C ASN A 18 18.74 1.52 47.73
N SER A 19 17.82 2.48 47.61
CA SER A 19 16.96 2.61 46.49
C SER A 19 17.82 2.72 45.23
N ILE A 20 17.95 1.63 44.49
CA ILE A 20 18.44 1.65 43.11
C ILE A 20 17.46 2.58 42.39
N LYS A 21 17.96 3.80 42.10
CA LYS A 21 17.27 4.65 41.12
C LYS A 21 17.23 3.85 39.84
N GLU A 22 16.02 3.44 39.44
CA GLU A 22 15.71 2.95 38.11
C GLU A 22 15.87 4.13 37.12
N ASP A 23 17.12 4.52 36.85
CA ASP A 23 17.46 5.32 35.68
C ASP A 23 17.87 4.35 34.58
N ASN A 24 16.90 3.79 33.92
CA ASN A 24 16.94 3.38 32.50
C ASN A 24 15.56 2.83 32.12
N LYS A 25 14.57 3.72 32.03
CA LYS A 25 13.47 3.48 31.13
C LYS A 25 14.05 3.55 29.71
N ASN A 26 14.60 2.46 29.21
CA ASN A 26 14.62 2.20 27.79
C ASN A 26 13.15 2.23 27.36
N ASN A 27 12.68 3.39 26.98
CA ASN A 27 11.39 3.53 26.31
C ASN A 27 11.54 2.77 24.99
N PHE A 28 11.32 1.45 25.02
CA PHE A 28 11.08 0.69 23.81
C PHE A 28 9.80 1.28 23.19
N PHE A 29 10.00 2.18 22.23
CA PHE A 29 8.90 2.72 21.47
C PHE A 29 8.43 1.62 20.53
N LEU A 30 7.38 0.93 20.95
CA LEU A 30 6.68 -0.03 20.07
C LEU A 30 5.70 0.75 19.21
N PRO A 31 5.69 0.51 17.88
CA PRO A 31 4.70 1.12 17.03
C PRO A 31 3.29 0.64 17.43
N PRO A 32 2.24 1.45 17.19
CA PRO A 32 0.88 1.05 17.43
C PRO A 32 0.54 -0.28 16.73
N ALA A 33 -0.19 -1.15 17.40
CA ALA A 33 -0.59 -2.42 16.82
C ALA A 33 -1.50 -2.22 15.61
N THR A 34 -1.26 -2.98 14.55
CA THR A 34 -2.15 -3.03 13.39
C THR A 34 -3.43 -3.80 13.75
N THR A 35 -4.58 -3.21 13.48
CA THR A 35 -5.90 -3.83 13.61
C THR A 35 -6.44 -4.26 12.25
N TYR A 36 -7.32 -5.25 12.25
CA TYR A 36 -7.90 -5.89 11.08
C TYR A 36 -9.41 -5.75 11.14
N ASN A 37 -9.98 -4.97 10.24
CA ASN A 37 -11.34 -4.49 10.37
C ASN A 37 -12.15 -4.77 9.12
N TYR A 38 -13.48 -4.76 9.27
CA TYR A 38 -14.44 -4.81 8.17
C TYR A 38 -15.41 -3.64 8.29
N ALA A 39 -15.74 -3.04 7.15
CA ALA A 39 -16.88 -2.14 7.01
C ALA A 39 -17.90 -2.80 6.07
N GLU A 40 -19.17 -2.71 6.42
CA GLU A 40 -20.27 -3.17 5.57
C GLU A 40 -20.83 -1.97 4.79
N ILE A 41 -20.80 -2.07 3.45
CA ILE A 41 -21.19 -1.02 2.52
C ILE A 41 -22.05 -1.64 1.44
N ASP A 42 -23.33 -1.25 1.34
CA ASP A 42 -24.27 -1.80 0.35
C ASP A 42 -24.32 -3.35 0.37
N SER A 43 -24.30 -3.95 1.58
CA SER A 43 -24.23 -5.41 1.81
C SER A 43 -22.92 -6.07 1.34
N VAL A 44 -21.88 -5.29 1.04
CA VAL A 44 -20.54 -5.76 0.70
C VAL A 44 -19.61 -5.50 1.87
N LYS A 45 -18.82 -6.49 2.26
CA LYS A 45 -17.80 -6.33 3.31
C LYS A 45 -16.48 -5.91 2.69
N LEU A 46 -15.98 -4.74 3.06
CA LEU A 46 -14.64 -4.30 2.73
C LEU A 46 -13.74 -4.45 3.93
N PHE A 47 -12.64 -5.15 3.73
CA PHE A 47 -11.58 -5.30 4.71
C PHE A 47 -10.60 -4.14 4.65
N TYR A 48 -10.09 -3.72 5.80
CA TYR A 48 -8.99 -2.78 5.88
C TYR A 48 -8.11 -3.02 7.10
N ARG A 49 -6.81 -2.75 6.95
CA ARG A 49 -5.86 -2.65 8.05
C ARG A 49 -5.84 -1.22 8.54
N ALA A 50 -5.76 -1.04 9.87
CA ALA A 50 -5.63 0.28 10.48
C ALA A 50 -4.63 0.26 11.61
N ALA A 51 -3.84 1.33 11.76
CA ALA A 51 -2.92 1.52 12.87
C ALA A 51 -2.67 3.01 13.13
N GLY A 52 -2.32 3.37 14.35
CA GLY A 52 -2.06 4.73 14.79
C GLY A 52 -3.23 5.35 15.56
N ASP A 53 -3.03 6.55 16.08
CA ASP A 53 -4.08 7.31 16.76
C ASP A 53 -5.02 7.94 15.72
N LYS A 54 -6.32 7.74 15.87
CA LYS A 54 -7.35 8.31 14.99
C LYS A 54 -7.40 9.83 14.96
N LYS A 55 -6.73 10.49 15.92
CA LYS A 55 -6.62 11.96 15.97
C LYS A 55 -5.52 12.50 15.07
N ASN A 56 -4.59 11.65 14.64
CA ASN A 56 -3.52 12.02 13.75
C ASN A 56 -4.02 12.19 12.31
N PRO A 57 -3.32 12.94 11.46
CA PRO A 57 -3.60 13.00 10.03
C PRO A 57 -3.60 11.60 9.41
N VAL A 58 -4.46 11.42 8.43
CA VAL A 58 -4.72 10.11 7.83
C VAL A 58 -3.80 9.86 6.63
N ILE A 59 -3.27 8.65 6.54
CA ILE A 59 -2.65 8.12 5.32
C ILE A 59 -3.47 6.94 4.81
N VAL A 60 -3.93 7.01 3.55
CA VAL A 60 -4.62 5.91 2.87
C VAL A 60 -3.66 5.24 1.90
N LEU A 61 -3.46 3.92 2.03
CA LEU A 61 -2.55 3.12 1.23
C LEU A 61 -3.34 2.25 0.23
N LEU A 62 -3.31 2.61 -1.05
CA LEU A 62 -4.03 1.93 -2.14
C LEU A 62 -3.10 0.94 -2.85
N HIS A 63 -3.40 -0.36 -2.72
CA HIS A 63 -2.59 -1.45 -3.26
C HIS A 63 -2.88 -1.74 -4.73
N GLY A 64 -1.96 -2.48 -5.36
CA GLY A 64 -2.06 -2.95 -6.73
C GLY A 64 -2.27 -4.46 -6.89
N TYR A 65 -2.15 -4.90 -8.13
CA TYR A 65 -2.20 -6.31 -8.53
C TYR A 65 -0.83 -7.00 -8.29
N PRO A 66 -0.80 -8.25 -7.83
CA PRO A 66 -1.91 -9.16 -7.49
C PRO A 66 -2.32 -9.09 -6.02
N SER A 67 -1.87 -8.08 -5.28
CA SER A 67 -1.84 -8.05 -3.84
C SER A 67 -3.10 -7.45 -3.20
N SER A 68 -2.95 -7.06 -1.95
CA SER A 68 -3.94 -6.46 -1.06
C SER A 68 -3.22 -5.51 -0.10
N SER A 69 -3.89 -5.02 0.92
CA SER A 69 -3.26 -4.27 2.02
C SER A 69 -2.10 -5.04 2.70
N HIS A 70 -1.97 -6.33 2.42
CA HIS A 70 -0.86 -7.16 2.91
C HIS A 70 0.52 -6.65 2.44
N SER A 71 0.60 -6.05 1.25
CA SER A 71 1.82 -5.41 0.74
C SER A 71 2.37 -4.35 1.69
N TYR A 72 1.53 -3.75 2.51
CA TYR A 72 1.91 -2.67 3.42
C TYR A 72 2.09 -3.12 4.87
N ARG A 73 2.07 -4.45 5.16
CA ARG A 73 2.19 -4.98 6.53
C ARG A 73 3.43 -4.48 7.28
N ASN A 74 4.53 -4.24 6.55
CA ASN A 74 5.77 -3.73 7.10
C ASN A 74 5.84 -2.19 7.12
N LEU A 75 5.15 -1.51 6.20
CA LEU A 75 5.11 -0.05 6.08
C LEU A 75 4.16 0.58 7.11
N ILE A 76 3.00 -0.05 7.35
CA ILE A 76 1.98 0.44 8.29
C ILE A 76 2.55 0.75 9.67
N PRO A 77 3.30 -0.16 10.34
CA PRO A 77 3.84 0.12 11.67
C PRO A 77 4.79 1.31 11.71
N MET A 78 5.54 1.54 10.63
CA MET A 78 6.51 2.64 10.56
C MET A 78 5.82 4.01 10.44
N LEU A 79 4.72 4.09 9.69
CA LEU A 79 3.97 5.33 9.50
C LEU A 79 3.03 5.60 10.67
N SER A 80 2.49 4.56 11.32
CA SER A 80 1.48 4.66 12.36
C SER A 80 1.96 5.32 13.67
N THR A 81 3.26 5.56 13.80
CA THR A 81 3.85 6.30 14.91
C THR A 81 3.44 7.79 14.92
N HIS A 82 3.12 8.34 13.74
CA HIS A 82 2.79 9.75 13.55
C HIS A 82 1.45 9.95 12.85
N TYR A 83 0.94 8.94 12.14
CA TYR A 83 -0.25 9.03 11.30
C TYR A 83 -1.25 7.95 11.66
N TYR A 84 -2.54 8.24 11.40
CA TYR A 84 -3.55 7.18 11.34
C TYR A 84 -3.54 6.55 9.96
N VAL A 85 -3.05 5.34 9.86
CA VAL A 85 -2.86 4.63 8.59
C VAL A 85 -4.04 3.73 8.31
N ILE A 86 -4.63 3.84 7.12
CA ILE A 86 -5.70 3.01 6.60
C ILE A 86 -5.22 2.34 5.31
N ALA A 87 -5.27 1.04 5.25
CA ALA A 87 -4.95 0.26 4.05
C ALA A 87 -6.12 -0.67 3.71
N PRO A 88 -7.01 -0.29 2.80
CA PRO A 88 -8.11 -1.14 2.37
C PRO A 88 -7.64 -2.24 1.43
N ASP A 89 -8.36 -3.37 1.43
CA ASP A 89 -8.35 -4.32 0.34
C ASP A 89 -9.42 -3.90 -0.66
N ASN A 90 -9.06 -3.77 -1.94
CA ASN A 90 -10.01 -3.48 -2.99
C ASN A 90 -11.10 -4.56 -3.06
N LEU A 91 -12.31 -4.20 -3.47
CA LEU A 91 -13.35 -5.19 -3.76
C LEU A 91 -12.83 -6.25 -4.74
N GLY A 92 -12.94 -7.53 -4.38
CA GLY A 92 -12.41 -8.64 -5.17
C GLY A 92 -10.91 -8.91 -4.99
N SER A 93 -10.31 -8.36 -3.94
CA SER A 93 -8.92 -8.64 -3.53
C SER A 93 -8.85 -8.92 -2.03
N GLY A 94 -7.86 -9.71 -1.61
CA GLY A 94 -7.60 -9.99 -0.21
C GLY A 94 -8.83 -10.48 0.55
N TYR A 95 -9.05 -9.94 1.73
CA TYR A 95 -10.16 -10.30 2.61
C TYR A 95 -11.47 -9.55 2.32
N SER A 96 -11.49 -8.61 1.37
CA SER A 96 -12.73 -7.96 0.93
C SER A 96 -13.64 -8.93 0.19
N SER A 97 -14.94 -8.63 0.13
CA SER A 97 -15.90 -9.47 -0.60
C SER A 97 -15.49 -9.69 -2.04
N HIS A 98 -15.62 -10.94 -2.51
CA HIS A 98 -15.44 -11.35 -3.89
C HIS A 98 -16.82 -11.66 -4.48
N LEU A 99 -17.44 -10.68 -5.14
CA LEU A 99 -18.72 -10.84 -5.79
C LEU A 99 -18.59 -11.73 -7.05
N ASP A 100 -19.68 -12.33 -7.49
CA ASP A 100 -19.62 -13.16 -8.70
C ASP A 100 -19.36 -12.30 -9.96
N PRO A 101 -18.23 -12.50 -10.67
CA PRO A 101 -17.89 -11.74 -11.86
C PRO A 101 -18.83 -11.98 -13.05
N LYS A 102 -19.75 -12.95 -12.97
CA LYS A 102 -20.82 -13.16 -13.96
C LYS A 102 -21.96 -12.15 -13.80
N THR A 103 -22.17 -11.67 -12.58
CA THR A 103 -23.25 -10.72 -12.25
C THR A 103 -22.72 -9.33 -11.91
N THR A 104 -21.44 -9.23 -11.55
CA THR A 104 -20.77 -7.97 -11.20
C THR A 104 -19.64 -7.71 -12.19
N LYS A 105 -19.73 -6.62 -12.94
CA LYS A 105 -18.64 -6.19 -13.82
C LYS A 105 -17.59 -5.43 -12.98
N TYR A 106 -16.41 -6.02 -12.80
CA TYR A 106 -15.31 -5.36 -12.12
C TYR A 106 -14.62 -4.35 -13.02
N THR A 107 -14.58 -3.11 -12.54
CA THR A 107 -13.94 -1.96 -13.20
C THR A 107 -13.19 -1.14 -12.16
N PHE A 108 -12.25 -0.30 -12.60
CA PHE A 108 -11.58 0.63 -11.67
C PHE A 108 -12.54 1.69 -11.10
N ASP A 109 -13.61 2.03 -11.82
CA ASP A 109 -14.68 2.90 -11.30
C ASP A 109 -15.39 2.23 -10.13
N LEU A 110 -15.71 0.92 -10.24
CA LEU A 110 -16.32 0.16 -9.16
C LEU A 110 -15.40 0.12 -7.91
N LEU A 111 -14.12 -0.14 -8.10
CA LEU A 111 -13.16 -0.18 -6.99
C LEU A 111 -13.04 1.18 -6.32
N ALA A 112 -12.94 2.27 -7.09
CA ALA A 112 -12.86 3.63 -6.57
C ALA A 112 -14.10 4.01 -5.77
N ASN A 113 -15.30 3.69 -6.28
CA ASN A 113 -16.57 3.95 -5.61
C ASN A 113 -16.63 3.27 -4.23
N TYR A 114 -16.30 1.96 -4.15
CA TYR A 114 -16.32 1.25 -2.86
C TYR A 114 -15.23 1.75 -1.90
N THR A 115 -14.05 2.10 -2.39
CA THR A 115 -12.99 2.67 -1.55
C THR A 115 -13.39 4.03 -1.00
N GLN A 116 -14.03 4.87 -1.81
CA GLN A 116 -14.53 6.17 -1.38
C GLN A 116 -15.63 6.04 -0.32
N LYS A 117 -16.62 5.16 -0.54
CA LYS A 117 -17.66 4.85 0.45
C LYS A 117 -17.09 4.31 1.76
N LEU A 118 -15.99 3.52 1.70
CA LEU A 118 -15.29 3.09 2.90
C LEU A 118 -14.77 4.29 3.69
N LEU A 119 -14.07 5.22 3.04
CA LEU A 119 -13.52 6.40 3.71
C LEU A 119 -14.63 7.29 4.28
N GLU A 120 -15.76 7.42 3.60
CA GLU A 120 -16.94 8.13 4.08
C GLU A 120 -17.54 7.45 5.31
N THR A 121 -17.67 6.12 5.30
CA THR A 121 -18.15 5.32 6.44
C THR A 121 -17.23 5.45 7.66
N LEU A 122 -15.93 5.63 7.43
CA LEU A 122 -14.93 5.86 8.47
C LEU A 122 -14.83 7.34 8.90
N HIS A 123 -15.63 8.24 8.32
CA HIS A 123 -15.62 9.68 8.55
C HIS A 123 -14.25 10.32 8.29
N ILE A 124 -13.54 9.82 7.26
CA ILE A 124 -12.26 10.37 6.81
C ILE A 124 -12.55 11.41 5.74
N GLU A 125 -12.30 12.67 6.04
CA GLU A 125 -12.55 13.80 5.14
C GLU A 125 -11.33 14.10 4.29
N ASN A 126 -10.17 14.32 4.92
CA ASN A 126 -8.90 14.63 4.25
C ASN A 126 -7.86 13.55 4.55
N TYR A 127 -6.97 13.32 3.62
CA TYR A 127 -5.94 12.30 3.78
C TYR A 127 -4.78 12.47 2.80
N VAL A 128 -3.62 11.96 3.19
CA VAL A 128 -2.51 11.68 2.30
C VAL A 128 -2.83 10.41 1.52
N MET A 129 -2.78 10.47 0.21
CA MET A 129 -3.04 9.31 -0.66
C MET A 129 -1.72 8.68 -1.12
N TYR A 130 -1.47 7.46 -0.68
CA TYR A 130 -0.41 6.61 -1.25
C TYR A 130 -1.04 5.64 -2.23
N MET A 131 -0.48 5.52 -3.44
CA MET A 131 -0.99 4.62 -4.46
C MET A 131 0.13 3.89 -5.20
N GLN A 132 -0.11 2.59 -5.45
CA GLN A 132 0.79 1.70 -6.16
C GLN A 132 0.03 0.89 -7.19
N ASP A 133 0.59 0.71 -8.40
CA ASP A 133 0.07 -0.12 -9.49
C ASP A 133 -1.43 0.12 -9.76
N PHE A 134 -2.33 -0.87 -9.56
CA PHE A 134 -3.79 -0.72 -9.69
C PHE A 134 -4.40 0.22 -8.64
N GLY A 135 -3.70 0.54 -7.59
CA GLY A 135 -4.12 1.58 -6.65
C GLY A 135 -4.12 2.98 -7.26
N ALA A 136 -3.29 3.24 -8.29
CA ALA A 136 -3.29 4.54 -8.97
C ALA A 136 -4.60 4.81 -9.74
N PRO A 137 -5.10 3.93 -10.60
CA PRO A 137 -6.41 4.11 -11.23
C PRO A 137 -7.56 4.33 -10.25
N VAL A 138 -7.53 3.66 -9.09
CA VAL A 138 -8.50 3.88 -8.00
C VAL A 138 -8.33 5.28 -7.42
N GLY A 139 -7.10 5.64 -7.00
CA GLY A 139 -6.80 6.92 -6.40
C GLY A 139 -7.09 8.11 -7.31
N TYR A 140 -6.72 8.03 -8.60
CA TYR A 140 -7.02 9.11 -9.55
C TYR A 140 -8.51 9.34 -9.76
N ARG A 141 -9.33 8.28 -9.77
CA ARG A 141 -10.79 8.42 -9.86
C ARG A 141 -11.35 9.13 -8.63
N MET A 142 -10.91 8.72 -7.44
CA MET A 142 -11.29 9.39 -6.19
C MET A 142 -10.87 10.87 -6.18
N MET A 143 -9.66 11.15 -6.66
CA MET A 143 -9.10 12.50 -6.74
C MET A 143 -9.83 13.36 -7.77
N MET A 144 -10.27 12.79 -8.90
CA MET A 144 -11.08 13.50 -9.91
C MET A 144 -12.43 13.96 -9.37
N GLU A 145 -13.03 13.19 -8.46
CA GLU A 145 -14.30 13.57 -7.83
C GLU A 145 -14.12 14.64 -6.75
N ASN A 146 -13.06 14.51 -5.92
CA ASN A 146 -12.85 15.39 -4.78
C ASN A 146 -11.34 15.69 -4.57
N PRO A 147 -10.72 16.52 -5.42
CA PRO A 147 -9.28 16.80 -5.34
C PRO A 147 -8.88 17.50 -4.02
N ASN A 148 -9.79 18.27 -3.41
CA ASN A 148 -9.53 19.02 -2.18
C ASN A 148 -9.41 18.11 -0.94
N ARG A 149 -9.75 16.83 -1.03
CA ARG A 149 -9.59 15.85 0.07
C ARG A 149 -8.15 15.34 0.18
N ILE A 150 -7.29 15.65 -0.78
CA ILE A 150 -5.93 15.13 -0.85
C ILE A 150 -4.94 16.14 -0.27
N ASP A 151 -4.47 15.89 0.95
CA ASP A 151 -3.47 16.72 1.63
C ASP A 151 -2.09 16.59 0.96
N ALA A 152 -1.75 15.38 0.52
CA ALA A 152 -0.57 15.09 -0.30
C ALA A 152 -0.76 13.80 -1.10
N LEU A 153 0.02 13.67 -2.17
CA LEU A 153 0.04 12.53 -3.05
C LEU A 153 1.38 11.80 -2.96
N ILE A 154 1.35 10.50 -2.73
CA ILE A 154 2.54 9.64 -2.75
C ILE A 154 2.35 8.61 -3.86
N VAL A 155 3.24 8.64 -4.86
CA VAL A 155 3.18 7.81 -6.06
C VAL A 155 4.30 6.78 -6.01
N GLN A 156 3.96 5.49 -5.96
CA GLN A 156 4.93 4.41 -5.98
C GLN A 156 4.67 3.47 -7.15
N ASN A 157 5.54 3.46 -8.15
CA ASN A 157 5.41 2.61 -9.35
C ASN A 157 3.97 2.61 -9.91
N ALA A 158 3.43 3.79 -10.17
CA ALA A 158 2.04 4.04 -10.53
C ALA A 158 1.94 5.06 -11.67
N ASN A 159 1.38 4.67 -12.81
CA ASN A 159 1.36 5.49 -14.01
C ASN A 159 0.12 6.41 -14.12
N ALA A 160 0.37 7.65 -14.57
CA ALA A 160 -0.60 8.57 -15.18
C ALA A 160 -0.13 9.07 -16.56
N TYR A 161 0.97 8.52 -17.07
CA TYR A 161 1.63 8.93 -18.30
C TYR A 161 2.01 7.70 -19.15
N LEU A 162 1.81 7.79 -20.47
CA LEU A 162 2.21 6.73 -21.39
C LEU A 162 3.71 6.49 -21.40
N ASP A 163 4.51 7.51 -21.02
CA ASP A 163 5.99 7.44 -20.91
C ASP A 163 6.45 6.25 -20.02
N GLY A 164 5.67 5.87 -19.03
CA GLY A 164 5.96 4.74 -18.13
C GLY A 164 5.65 3.37 -18.73
N LEU A 165 5.04 3.31 -19.90
CA LEU A 165 4.61 2.08 -20.56
C LEU A 165 5.29 1.92 -21.92
N THR A 166 5.92 0.78 -22.16
CA THR A 166 6.39 0.44 -23.51
C THR A 166 5.19 0.33 -24.47
N GLU A 167 5.42 0.56 -25.78
CA GLU A 167 4.38 0.39 -26.80
C GLU A 167 3.72 -1.00 -26.72
N LYS A 168 4.52 -2.04 -26.50
CA LYS A 168 4.03 -3.41 -26.30
C LYS A 168 3.07 -3.49 -25.13
N ARG A 169 3.36 -2.81 -24.00
CA ARG A 169 2.51 -2.79 -22.81
C ARG A 169 1.23 -1.99 -23.06
N GLN A 170 1.32 -0.85 -23.74
CA GLN A 170 0.14 -0.06 -24.13
C GLN A 170 -0.78 -0.89 -25.04
N ASN A 171 -0.22 -1.56 -26.05
CA ASN A 171 -0.99 -2.43 -26.96
C ASN A 171 -1.60 -3.64 -26.21
N PHE A 172 -0.90 -4.20 -25.22
CA PHE A 172 -1.44 -5.24 -24.36
C PHE A 172 -2.74 -4.80 -23.69
N PHE A 173 -2.77 -3.63 -23.07
CA PHE A 173 -3.97 -3.12 -22.39
C PHE A 173 -5.09 -2.77 -23.38
N ARG A 174 -4.78 -2.15 -24.52
CA ARG A 174 -5.80 -1.88 -25.58
C ARG A 174 -6.44 -3.17 -26.07
N THR A 175 -5.65 -4.18 -26.38
CA THR A 175 -6.16 -5.46 -26.87
C THR A 175 -6.80 -6.31 -25.77
N ALA A 176 -6.44 -6.14 -24.51
CA ALA A 176 -7.14 -6.79 -23.41
C ALA A 176 -8.59 -6.37 -23.33
N GLN A 177 -8.90 -5.11 -23.62
CA GLN A 177 -10.27 -4.58 -23.64
C GLN A 177 -11.05 -4.96 -24.90
N THR A 178 -10.40 -4.91 -26.09
CA THR A 178 -11.09 -4.99 -27.38
C THR A 178 -11.18 -6.40 -27.97
N ASP A 179 -10.21 -7.28 -27.62
CA ASP A 179 -10.19 -8.66 -28.09
C ASP A 179 -10.92 -9.58 -27.08
N THR A 180 -12.16 -9.94 -27.43
CA THR A 180 -13.01 -10.80 -26.61
C THR A 180 -12.87 -12.29 -26.96
N SER A 181 -11.87 -12.67 -27.76
CA SER A 181 -11.63 -14.06 -28.13
C SER A 181 -11.28 -14.93 -26.93
N LYS A 182 -11.59 -16.23 -27.03
CA LYS A 182 -11.18 -17.21 -26.02
C LYS A 182 -9.67 -17.24 -25.85
N THR A 183 -8.91 -17.12 -26.91
CA THR A 183 -7.42 -17.07 -26.85
C THR A 183 -6.95 -15.91 -25.98
N LYS A 184 -7.54 -14.72 -26.15
CA LYS A 184 -7.19 -13.56 -25.32
C LYS A 184 -7.58 -13.77 -23.87
N TYR A 185 -8.78 -14.28 -23.62
CA TYR A 185 -9.22 -14.62 -22.25
C TYR A 185 -8.25 -15.63 -21.61
N ASP A 186 -7.92 -16.73 -22.26
CA ASP A 186 -7.02 -17.75 -21.73
C ASP A 186 -5.63 -17.17 -21.42
N PHE A 187 -5.14 -16.25 -22.27
CA PHE A 187 -3.89 -15.54 -22.02
C PHE A 187 -3.99 -14.65 -20.77
N LEU A 188 -5.03 -13.79 -20.64
CA LEU A 188 -5.22 -12.97 -19.45
C LEU A 188 -5.37 -13.82 -18.19
N TYR A 189 -6.14 -14.91 -18.28
CA TYR A 189 -6.31 -15.85 -17.20
C TYR A 189 -4.98 -16.51 -16.78
N SER A 190 -4.09 -16.82 -17.72
CA SER A 190 -2.77 -17.36 -17.42
C SER A 190 -1.91 -16.41 -16.58
N LEU A 191 -2.11 -15.08 -16.70
CA LEU A 191 -1.39 -14.07 -15.92
C LEU A 191 -1.77 -14.10 -14.44
N THR A 192 -2.93 -14.66 -14.09
CA THR A 192 -3.43 -14.73 -12.71
C THR A 192 -3.04 -16.04 -12.00
N GLY A 193 -2.27 -16.92 -12.64
CA GLY A 193 -1.82 -18.18 -12.07
C GLY A 193 -0.54 -18.03 -11.25
N LYS A 194 -0.24 -19.07 -10.44
CA LYS A 194 0.91 -19.10 -9.54
C LYS A 194 2.22 -18.72 -10.20
N ASP A 195 2.55 -19.32 -11.36
CA ASP A 195 3.80 -19.00 -12.07
C ASP A 195 3.89 -17.51 -12.44
N ALA A 196 2.79 -16.96 -12.96
CA ALA A 196 2.75 -15.55 -13.33
C ALA A 196 2.88 -14.63 -12.10
N VAL A 197 2.19 -14.94 -11.01
CA VAL A 197 2.27 -14.17 -9.76
C VAL A 197 3.69 -14.21 -9.19
N VAL A 198 4.29 -15.37 -9.05
CA VAL A 198 5.62 -15.50 -8.44
C VAL A 198 6.70 -14.98 -9.40
N ASN A 199 6.80 -15.57 -10.60
CA ASN A 199 7.96 -15.36 -11.48
C ASN A 199 7.83 -14.15 -12.41
N LYS A 200 6.59 -13.68 -12.70
CA LYS A 200 6.36 -12.54 -13.61
C LYS A 200 5.85 -11.29 -12.92
N GLN A 201 5.53 -11.38 -11.62
CA GLN A 201 5.20 -10.21 -10.80
C GLN A 201 6.28 -9.96 -9.76
N TYR A 202 6.43 -10.83 -8.75
CA TYR A 202 7.31 -10.58 -7.62
C TYR A 202 8.81 -10.72 -7.93
N LEU A 203 9.21 -11.74 -8.68
CA LEU A 203 10.61 -12.04 -8.93
C LEU A 203 11.14 -11.53 -10.28
N PHE A 204 10.28 -10.95 -11.12
CA PHE A 204 10.62 -10.60 -12.49
C PHE A 204 11.71 -9.53 -12.61
N ASP A 205 11.72 -8.57 -11.71
CA ASP A 205 12.66 -7.44 -11.71
C ASP A 205 13.90 -7.71 -10.83
N LEU A 206 13.97 -8.91 -10.23
CA LEU A 206 15.04 -9.33 -9.35
C LEU A 206 16.03 -10.25 -10.05
N ASN A 207 17.25 -10.28 -9.55
CA ASN A 207 18.29 -11.21 -9.97
C ASN A 207 18.70 -12.13 -8.79
N GLU A 208 19.54 -13.11 -9.04
CA GLU A 208 19.97 -14.10 -8.03
C GLU A 208 20.55 -13.47 -6.76
N THR A 209 21.14 -12.29 -6.85
CA THR A 209 21.79 -11.63 -5.70
C THR A 209 20.81 -10.90 -4.79
N ASN A 210 19.59 -10.59 -5.25
CA ASN A 210 18.60 -9.82 -4.49
C ASN A 210 17.22 -10.48 -4.39
N MET A 211 17.06 -11.73 -4.87
CA MET A 211 15.81 -12.48 -4.70
C MET A 211 15.43 -12.72 -3.24
N ASN A 212 16.42 -12.78 -2.34
CA ASN A 212 16.23 -12.97 -0.91
C ASN A 212 15.66 -11.74 -0.16
N ILE A 213 15.53 -10.59 -0.84
CA ILE A 213 14.90 -9.40 -0.26
C ILE A 213 13.38 -9.54 -0.27
N GLN A 214 12.85 -10.28 -1.25
CA GLN A 214 11.41 -10.46 -1.43
C GLN A 214 10.88 -11.58 -0.53
N SER A 215 9.98 -11.24 0.39
CA SER A 215 9.39 -12.25 1.28
C SER A 215 8.46 -13.20 0.50
N PRO A 216 8.63 -14.52 0.64
CA PRO A 216 7.69 -15.48 0.09
C PRO A 216 6.28 -15.37 0.69
N ASP A 217 6.12 -14.77 1.86
CA ASP A 217 4.81 -14.55 2.48
C ASP A 217 3.94 -13.62 1.63
N ALA A 218 4.54 -12.67 0.89
CA ALA A 218 3.83 -11.76 0.02
C ALA A 218 3.02 -12.50 -1.04
N TRP A 219 3.68 -13.28 -1.91
CA TRP A 219 2.95 -14.02 -2.95
C TRP A 219 2.16 -15.23 -2.43
N THR A 220 2.58 -15.82 -1.31
CA THR A 220 1.82 -16.92 -0.70
C THR A 220 0.46 -16.43 -0.23
N HIS A 221 0.43 -15.27 0.43
CA HIS A 221 -0.81 -14.62 0.83
C HIS A 221 -1.70 -14.32 -0.39
N ASP A 222 -1.15 -13.70 -1.42
CA ASP A 222 -1.91 -13.32 -2.61
C ASP A 222 -2.51 -14.54 -3.34
N LEU A 223 -1.74 -15.63 -3.42
CA LEU A 223 -2.20 -16.88 -4.05
C LEU A 223 -3.36 -17.54 -3.32
N VAL A 224 -3.53 -17.30 -2.01
CA VAL A 224 -4.72 -17.75 -1.28
C VAL A 224 -5.99 -17.13 -1.86
N PHE A 225 -5.92 -15.86 -2.28
CA PHE A 225 -7.04 -15.12 -2.87
C PHE A 225 -7.12 -15.18 -4.40
N LEU A 226 -6.27 -15.98 -5.04
CA LEU A 226 -6.26 -16.28 -6.47
C LEU A 226 -6.41 -17.77 -6.76
N ASN A 227 -6.92 -18.54 -5.79
CA ASN A 227 -6.98 -19.99 -5.88
C ASN A 227 -8.20 -20.53 -6.61
N SER A 228 -9.25 -19.72 -6.78
CA SER A 228 -10.47 -20.12 -7.48
C SER A 228 -10.58 -19.48 -8.87
N LYS A 229 -11.37 -20.13 -9.76
CA LYS A 229 -11.69 -19.53 -11.06
C LYS A 229 -12.39 -18.18 -10.91
N LYS A 230 -13.29 -18.06 -9.95
CA LYS A 230 -14.02 -16.82 -9.67
C LYS A 230 -13.07 -15.66 -9.37
N ASP A 231 -12.12 -15.87 -8.46
CA ASP A 231 -11.19 -14.83 -8.02
C ASP A 231 -10.25 -14.40 -9.15
N ARG A 232 -9.82 -15.37 -9.96
CA ARG A 232 -8.98 -15.11 -11.13
C ARG A 232 -9.74 -14.38 -12.25
N ASP A 233 -11.03 -14.71 -12.45
CA ASP A 233 -11.89 -14.01 -13.40
C ASP A 233 -12.11 -12.54 -13.03
N ILE A 234 -12.17 -12.21 -11.74
CA ILE A 234 -12.19 -10.82 -11.26
C ILE A 234 -10.96 -10.06 -11.78
N GLN A 235 -9.78 -10.63 -11.62
CA GLN A 235 -8.54 -9.99 -12.08
C GLN A 235 -8.46 -9.90 -13.61
N VAL A 236 -8.99 -10.89 -14.33
CA VAL A 236 -9.12 -10.83 -15.79
C VAL A 236 -9.98 -9.63 -16.21
N GLN A 237 -11.11 -9.39 -15.54
CA GLN A 237 -11.95 -8.21 -15.83
C GLN A 237 -11.21 -6.90 -15.58
N LEU A 238 -10.41 -6.80 -14.53
CA LEU A 238 -9.59 -5.61 -14.26
C LEU A 238 -8.50 -5.40 -15.32
N PHE A 239 -7.85 -6.48 -15.80
CA PHE A 239 -6.95 -6.35 -16.96
C PHE A 239 -7.67 -5.87 -18.21
N GLN A 240 -8.90 -6.36 -18.46
CA GLN A 240 -9.72 -5.91 -19.57
C GLN A 240 -10.16 -4.43 -19.42
N ASP A 241 -10.43 -3.98 -18.20
CA ASP A 241 -10.81 -2.60 -17.93
C ASP A 241 -9.63 -1.62 -17.96
N TYR A 242 -8.36 -2.10 -17.88
CA TYR A 242 -7.20 -1.24 -17.69
C TYR A 242 -7.02 -0.18 -18.81
N ASN A 243 -7.46 -0.45 -20.02
CA ASN A 243 -7.40 0.54 -21.10
C ASN A 243 -8.20 1.82 -20.81
N THR A 244 -9.23 1.75 -19.97
CA THR A 244 -9.99 2.94 -19.51
C THR A 244 -9.08 3.92 -18.77
N ASN A 245 -8.02 3.41 -18.10
CA ASN A 245 -7.04 4.22 -17.42
C ASN A 245 -6.17 4.99 -18.43
N LEU A 246 -5.67 4.31 -19.48
CA LEU A 246 -4.87 4.95 -20.51
C LEU A 246 -5.65 6.09 -21.19
N LEU A 247 -6.94 5.87 -21.44
CA LEU A 247 -7.85 6.87 -22.00
C LEU A 247 -8.11 8.04 -21.03
N SER A 248 -7.96 7.80 -19.73
CA SER A 248 -8.16 8.80 -18.68
C SER A 248 -6.90 9.60 -18.35
N TYR A 249 -5.72 9.16 -18.76
CA TYR A 249 -4.45 9.84 -18.45
C TYR A 249 -4.48 11.34 -18.76
N PRO A 250 -4.96 11.83 -19.94
CA PRO A 250 -5.01 13.25 -20.20
C PRO A 250 -5.85 14.05 -19.18
N LYS A 251 -6.96 13.45 -18.70
CA LYS A 251 -7.79 14.09 -17.67
C LYS A 251 -7.09 14.13 -16.31
N TRP A 252 -6.39 13.05 -15.94
CA TRP A 252 -5.60 12.99 -14.70
C TRP A 252 -4.43 13.98 -14.73
N GLN A 253 -3.73 14.09 -15.87
CA GLN A 253 -2.65 15.05 -16.07
C GLN A 253 -3.14 16.50 -15.91
N ASN A 254 -4.28 16.84 -16.54
CA ASN A 254 -4.89 18.16 -16.38
C ASN A 254 -5.24 18.44 -14.92
N MET A 255 -5.88 17.50 -14.23
CA MET A 255 -6.22 17.62 -12.81
C MET A 255 -4.96 17.83 -11.96
N LEU A 256 -3.88 17.08 -12.18
CA LEU A 256 -2.61 17.25 -11.48
C LEU A 256 -2.02 18.64 -11.73
N LYS A 257 -2.03 19.09 -12.98
CA LYS A 257 -1.53 20.40 -13.40
C LYS A 257 -2.33 21.57 -12.77
N GLU A 258 -3.64 21.43 -12.70
CA GLU A 258 -4.53 22.48 -12.15
C GLU A 258 -4.45 22.54 -10.62
N ASN A 259 -4.42 21.41 -9.93
CA ASN A 259 -4.49 21.33 -8.47
C ASN A 259 -3.12 21.39 -7.78
N GLN A 260 -2.01 21.06 -8.49
CA GLN A 260 -0.64 21.08 -7.94
C GLN A 260 -0.52 20.43 -6.55
N PRO A 261 -1.01 19.20 -6.33
CA PRO A 261 -0.91 18.57 -5.01
C PRO A 261 0.54 18.44 -4.58
N LYS A 262 0.83 18.59 -3.30
CA LYS A 262 2.13 18.25 -2.71
C LYS A 262 2.42 16.79 -3.04
N THR A 263 3.47 16.50 -3.81
CA THR A 263 3.68 15.16 -4.38
C THR A 263 5.07 14.61 -4.09
N LEU A 264 5.12 13.40 -3.54
CA LEU A 264 6.31 12.57 -3.42
C LEU A 264 6.20 11.39 -4.39
N ILE A 265 7.22 11.17 -5.19
CA ILE A 265 7.32 10.05 -6.13
C ILE A 265 8.46 9.14 -5.66
N THR A 266 8.12 7.92 -5.23
CA THR A 266 9.08 6.87 -4.90
C THR A 266 8.95 5.76 -5.93
N TRP A 267 9.99 5.50 -6.71
CA TRP A 267 9.86 4.59 -7.84
C TRP A 267 11.03 3.62 -7.94
N GLY A 268 10.74 2.33 -7.98
CA GLY A 268 11.75 1.31 -8.24
C GLY A 268 12.28 1.44 -9.68
N LYS A 269 13.54 1.86 -9.83
CA LYS A 269 14.15 2.13 -11.15
C LYS A 269 14.34 0.88 -12.02
N LYS A 270 14.28 -0.32 -11.40
CA LYS A 270 14.40 -1.61 -12.08
C LYS A 270 13.05 -2.17 -12.55
N ASP A 271 11.95 -1.48 -12.29
CA ASP A 271 10.62 -1.91 -12.73
C ASP A 271 10.56 -2.01 -14.26
N LEU A 272 10.38 -3.23 -14.76
CA LEU A 272 10.26 -3.53 -16.18
C LEU A 272 8.81 -3.48 -16.68
N LYS A 273 7.85 -3.31 -15.78
CA LYS A 273 6.41 -3.18 -16.09
C LYS A 273 6.03 -1.72 -16.27
N PHE A 274 6.42 -0.90 -15.29
CA PHE A 274 6.22 0.55 -15.25
C PHE A 274 7.59 1.21 -15.14
N ASN A 275 8.20 1.49 -16.31
CA ASN A 275 9.57 1.99 -16.34
C ASN A 275 9.69 3.42 -15.74
N ALA A 276 10.90 3.76 -15.29
CA ALA A 276 11.17 5.01 -14.58
C ALA A 276 10.90 6.31 -15.38
N ASN A 277 10.66 6.23 -16.69
CA ASN A 277 10.22 7.40 -17.45
C ASN A 277 8.80 7.83 -17.05
N GLY A 278 7.97 6.89 -16.57
CA GLY A 278 6.68 7.22 -15.98
C GLY A 278 6.82 8.13 -14.76
N ALA A 279 7.77 7.82 -13.87
CA ALA A 279 8.07 8.66 -12.71
C ALA A 279 8.52 10.07 -13.11
N LYS A 280 9.45 10.16 -14.07
CA LYS A 280 9.95 11.44 -14.57
C LYS A 280 8.88 12.27 -15.29
N ALA A 281 7.91 11.61 -15.92
CA ALA A 281 6.85 12.28 -16.66
C ALA A 281 5.92 13.11 -15.75
N TYR A 282 5.78 12.73 -14.48
CA TYR A 282 5.02 13.55 -13.51
C TYR A 282 5.56 14.97 -13.38
N LEU A 283 6.88 15.15 -13.50
CA LEU A 283 7.50 16.48 -13.36
C LEU A 283 7.10 17.46 -14.48
N LYS A 284 6.48 16.98 -15.58
CA LYS A 284 5.94 17.82 -16.64
C LYS A 284 4.79 18.71 -16.13
N ASP A 285 3.94 18.12 -15.27
CA ASP A 285 2.74 18.78 -14.73
C ASP A 285 2.88 19.14 -13.24
N LEU A 286 3.81 18.49 -12.53
CA LEU A 286 4.13 18.71 -11.12
C LEU A 286 5.60 19.06 -10.93
N PRO A 287 6.04 20.28 -11.34
CA PRO A 287 7.46 20.66 -11.32
C PRO A 287 8.05 20.70 -9.89
N ASN A 288 7.23 20.83 -8.87
CA ASN A 288 7.64 20.85 -7.47
C ASN A 288 7.57 19.48 -6.77
N ALA A 289 7.23 18.40 -7.51
CA ALA A 289 7.21 17.06 -6.94
C ALA A 289 8.61 16.58 -6.58
N GLU A 290 8.74 15.89 -5.45
CA GLU A 290 9.99 15.22 -5.07
C GLU A 290 10.06 13.85 -5.73
N LEU A 291 11.15 13.59 -6.50
CA LEU A 291 11.34 12.33 -7.20
C LEU A 291 12.54 11.56 -6.62
N HIS A 292 12.28 10.33 -6.17
CA HIS A 292 13.28 9.37 -5.69
C HIS A 292 13.22 8.08 -6.50
N LEU A 293 14.28 7.79 -7.24
CA LEU A 293 14.46 6.53 -7.97
C LEU A 293 15.22 5.53 -7.10
N LEU A 294 14.49 4.57 -6.55
CA LEU A 294 15.00 3.56 -5.62
C LEU A 294 15.67 2.41 -6.36
N ASP A 295 16.65 1.78 -5.72
CA ASP A 295 17.28 0.55 -6.24
C ASP A 295 16.38 -0.67 -5.94
N ALA A 296 15.20 -0.69 -6.55
CA ALA A 296 14.14 -1.68 -6.38
C ALA A 296 13.42 -1.93 -7.71
N GLY A 297 12.64 -3.01 -7.74
CA GLY A 297 11.70 -3.35 -8.81
C GLY A 297 10.31 -2.76 -8.61
N HIS A 298 9.31 -3.47 -9.13
CA HIS A 298 7.91 -3.05 -9.08
C HIS A 298 7.32 -3.01 -7.66
N PHE A 299 7.72 -3.95 -6.81
CA PHE A 299 7.26 -4.04 -5.42
C PHE A 299 8.21 -3.30 -4.46
N ALA A 300 8.56 -2.05 -4.79
CA ALA A 300 9.50 -1.26 -4.02
C ALA A 300 9.12 -1.13 -2.53
N ALA A 301 7.83 -1.13 -2.18
CA ALA A 301 7.36 -1.12 -0.80
C ALA A 301 7.77 -2.38 -0.01
N GLU A 302 7.93 -3.53 -0.67
CA GLU A 302 8.45 -4.77 -0.06
C GLU A 302 9.98 -4.74 0.04
N GLU A 303 10.66 -4.26 -1.01
CA GLU A 303 12.11 -4.31 -1.13
C GLU A 303 12.82 -3.19 -0.33
N LYS A 304 12.18 -2.04 -0.19
CA LYS A 304 12.74 -0.79 0.36
C LYS A 304 11.79 -0.15 1.39
N THR A 305 11.08 -0.95 2.17
CA THR A 305 10.06 -0.49 3.12
C THR A 305 10.55 0.64 4.01
N ARG A 306 11.74 0.49 4.63
CA ARG A 306 12.31 1.50 5.53
C ARG A 306 12.65 2.79 4.80
N GLU A 307 13.31 2.70 3.64
CA GLU A 307 13.69 3.85 2.84
C GLU A 307 12.46 4.65 2.40
N ILE A 308 11.39 3.95 1.96
CA ILE A 308 10.11 4.57 1.59
C ILE A 308 9.47 5.24 2.81
N ALA A 309 9.42 4.56 3.96
CA ALA A 309 8.87 5.16 5.18
C ALA A 309 9.59 6.45 5.58
N GLU A 310 10.93 6.45 5.56
CA GLU A 310 11.75 7.63 5.88
C GLU A 310 11.50 8.78 4.89
N LEU A 311 11.38 8.49 3.61
CA LEU A 311 11.08 9.51 2.58
C LEU A 311 9.68 10.10 2.82
N ILE A 312 8.68 9.27 3.11
CA ILE A 312 7.31 9.72 3.40
C ILE A 312 7.30 10.64 4.62
N LEU A 313 7.88 10.19 5.74
CA LEU A 313 7.89 10.95 6.99
C LEU A 313 8.60 12.30 6.83
N LYS A 314 9.76 12.34 6.17
CA LYS A 314 10.50 13.57 5.88
C LYS A 314 9.71 14.51 4.96
N PHE A 315 9.06 13.97 3.94
CA PHE A 315 8.27 14.74 3.00
C PHE A 315 7.04 15.37 3.68
N LEU A 316 6.30 14.61 4.48
CA LEU A 316 5.12 15.10 5.17
C LEU A 316 5.48 16.12 6.26
N ASP A 317 6.57 15.92 7.00
CA ASP A 317 7.09 16.89 7.98
C ASP A 317 7.49 18.22 7.31
N LYS A 318 8.23 18.15 6.19
CA LYS A 318 8.62 19.34 5.39
C LYS A 318 7.42 20.17 4.92
N HIS A 319 6.29 19.52 4.67
CA HIS A 319 5.07 20.17 4.18
C HIS A 319 4.03 20.48 5.27
N ASP A 320 4.41 20.36 6.55
CA ASP A 320 3.56 20.61 7.73
C ASP A 320 2.26 19.78 7.74
N ILE A 321 2.31 18.57 7.24
CA ILE A 321 1.21 17.60 7.30
C ILE A 321 1.43 16.74 8.55
N LYS A 322 0.90 17.27 9.69
CA LYS A 322 1.12 16.70 11.04
C LYS A 322 -0.20 16.46 11.74
#